data_507d488f126db63967eb4135fa6fcac2
#
_entry.id   507d488f126db63967eb4135fa6fcac2
#
_cell.length_a   1.000
_cell.length_b   1.000
_cell.length_c   1.000
_cell.angle_alpha   90.00
_cell.angle_beta   90.00
_cell.angle_gamma   90.00
#
_symmetry.space_group_name_H-M   'P 1'
#
loop_
_entity.id
_entity.type
_entity.pdbx_description
1 polymer ?
#
loop_
_entity_poly.entity_id
_entity_poly.type
_entity_poly.pdbx_seq_one_letter_code
_entity_poly.pdbx_strand_id
1 'polypeptide(L)'
;MHVEGVRNWLLKVGLQTTDLECGSHWPSHQESAHTMIADGVFHQAEHNNCSGKHAGFLTLALQLGYPHKNYIQPDHPVQLRVKEVLEKSCDVELSKNEPAIDGCSVPTWAMPLENIAIGMARWGTRSKLDPEFCKASEIISKAMVLHPHLVAGQGRCCTRVLSHFKGKVLVK
;
A
#
# COMPACT_ATOMS: atom_id res chain seq x y z
N MET A 1 -2.82 0.97 16.92
CA MET A 1 -3.53 1.68 15.81
C MET A 1 -3.30 1.04 14.44
N HIS A 2 -2.07 1.00 13.84
CA HIS A 2 -1.85 0.39 12.52
C HIS A 2 -2.19 -1.11 12.51
N VAL A 3 -1.65 -1.87 13.44
CA VAL A 3 -1.92 -3.31 13.60
C VAL A 3 -3.41 -3.61 13.79
N GLU A 4 -4.07 -2.89 14.67
CA GLU A 4 -5.53 -3.02 14.86
C GLU A 4 -6.32 -2.67 13.60
N GLY A 5 -5.89 -1.63 12.88
CA GLY A 5 -6.48 -1.27 11.60
C GLY A 5 -6.44 -2.41 10.60
N VAL A 6 -5.28 -3.06 10.45
CA VAL A 6 -5.09 -4.21 9.57
C VAL A 6 -5.91 -5.42 10.04
N ARG A 7 -5.86 -5.76 11.33
CA ARG A 7 -6.65 -6.85 11.91
C ARG A 7 -8.14 -6.67 11.67
N ASN A 8 -8.65 -5.47 11.99
CA ASN A 8 -10.08 -5.16 11.80
C ASN A 8 -10.48 -5.15 10.33
N TRP A 9 -9.59 -4.70 9.44
CA TRP A 9 -9.84 -4.75 7.99
C TRP A 9 -9.96 -6.19 7.50
N LEU A 10 -8.98 -7.04 7.82
CA LEU A 10 -8.99 -8.45 7.43
C LEU A 10 -10.23 -9.18 7.96
N LEU A 11 -10.58 -8.99 9.23
CA LEU A 11 -11.80 -9.57 9.80
C LEU A 11 -13.07 -9.16 9.06
N LYS A 12 -13.19 -7.90 8.65
CA LYS A 12 -14.35 -7.42 7.87
C LYS A 12 -14.51 -8.11 6.52
N VAL A 13 -13.43 -8.58 5.92
CA VAL A 13 -13.45 -9.29 4.63
C VAL A 13 -13.37 -10.81 4.81
N GLY A 14 -13.48 -11.32 6.04
CA GLY A 14 -13.49 -12.76 6.34
C GLY A 14 -12.10 -13.41 6.33
N LEU A 15 -11.04 -12.64 6.49
CA LEU A 15 -9.66 -13.12 6.53
C LEU A 15 -9.01 -12.86 7.89
N GLN A 16 -7.80 -13.42 8.07
CA GLN A 16 -7.00 -13.31 9.28
C GLN A 16 -5.59 -12.81 8.97
N THR A 17 -4.84 -12.42 10.00
CA THR A 17 -3.44 -11.97 9.86
C THR A 17 -2.52 -13.08 9.36
N THR A 18 -2.88 -14.34 9.54
CA THR A 18 -2.20 -15.52 8.97
C THR A 18 -2.33 -15.64 7.45
N ASP A 19 -3.23 -14.88 6.83
CA ASP A 19 -3.35 -14.81 5.36
C ASP A 19 -2.39 -13.79 4.74
N LEU A 20 -1.74 -12.96 5.56
CA LEU A 20 -0.71 -12.03 5.10
C LEU A 20 0.56 -12.81 4.70
N GLU A 21 1.05 -12.56 3.50
CA GLU A 21 2.27 -13.18 2.97
C GLU A 21 3.48 -12.23 2.99
N CYS A 22 3.38 -11.08 3.66
CA CYS A 22 4.54 -10.25 3.96
C CYS A 22 5.34 -10.86 5.12
N GLY A 23 6.66 -10.66 5.08
CA GLY A 23 7.52 -10.98 6.21
C GLY A 23 7.15 -10.16 7.45
N SER A 24 7.74 -10.49 8.58
CA SER A 24 7.56 -9.73 9.83
C SER A 24 8.86 -9.04 10.23
N HIS A 25 8.75 -7.89 10.88
CA HIS A 25 9.88 -7.16 11.47
C HIS A 25 9.42 -6.29 12.63
N TRP A 26 10.36 -5.89 13.47
CA TRP A 26 10.09 -4.93 14.53
C TRP A 26 9.63 -3.58 13.97
N PRO A 27 8.71 -2.87 14.65
CA PRO A 27 8.37 -1.51 14.28
C PRO A 27 9.60 -0.62 14.16
N SER A 28 9.65 0.23 13.15
CA SER A 28 10.71 1.25 13.03
C SER A 28 10.60 2.37 14.06
N HIS A 29 9.46 2.51 14.72
CA HIS A 29 9.26 3.39 15.86
C HIS A 29 9.81 2.73 17.11
N GLN A 30 10.97 3.22 17.60
CA GLN A 30 11.74 2.60 18.67
C GLN A 30 10.94 2.36 19.95
N GLU A 31 10.16 3.36 20.38
CA GLU A 31 9.33 3.25 21.59
C GLU A 31 8.33 2.09 21.47
N SER A 32 7.67 1.95 20.30
CA SER A 32 6.75 0.83 20.07
C SER A 32 7.47 -0.51 20.06
N ALA A 33 8.67 -0.58 19.48
CA ALA A 33 9.49 -1.81 19.49
C ALA A 33 9.90 -2.19 20.91
N HIS A 34 10.38 -1.21 21.71
CA HIS A 34 10.75 -1.44 23.10
C HIS A 34 9.56 -1.88 23.96
N THR A 35 8.39 -1.28 23.78
CA THR A 35 7.16 -1.69 24.47
C THR A 35 6.81 -3.15 24.14
N MET A 36 6.82 -3.52 22.86
CA MET A 36 6.55 -4.91 22.44
C MET A 36 7.55 -5.90 23.09
N ILE A 37 8.84 -5.54 23.12
CA ILE A 37 9.86 -6.39 23.73
C ILE A 37 9.63 -6.53 25.24
N ALA A 38 9.31 -5.42 25.93
CA ALA A 38 9.04 -5.43 27.36
C ALA A 38 7.79 -6.26 27.72
N ASP A 39 6.78 -6.25 26.84
CA ASP A 39 5.55 -7.02 26.99
C ASP A 39 5.69 -8.47 26.52
N GLY A 40 6.87 -8.91 26.07
CA GLY A 40 7.10 -10.26 25.55
C GLY A 40 6.36 -10.55 24.23
N VAL A 41 5.96 -9.51 23.48
CA VAL A 41 5.24 -9.63 22.21
C VAL A 41 6.22 -9.71 21.06
N PHE A 42 6.22 -10.81 20.32
CA PHE A 42 7.01 -10.97 19.11
C PHE A 42 6.30 -10.35 17.89
N HIS A 43 7.10 -9.83 16.95
CA HIS A 43 6.56 -9.29 15.70
C HIS A 43 5.97 -10.39 14.83
N GLN A 44 4.87 -10.07 14.18
CA GLN A 44 4.11 -10.91 13.25
C GLN A 44 3.93 -10.16 11.93
N ALA A 45 3.33 -10.79 10.92
CA ALA A 45 3.12 -10.18 9.59
C ALA A 45 2.38 -8.83 9.63
N GLU A 46 1.41 -8.67 10.54
CA GLU A 46 0.70 -7.39 10.72
C GLU A 46 1.57 -6.24 11.26
N HIS A 47 2.76 -6.53 11.78
CA HIS A 47 3.73 -5.52 12.20
C HIS A 47 4.61 -5.03 11.04
N ASN A 48 4.55 -5.71 9.87
CA ASN A 48 5.21 -5.25 8.66
C ASN A 48 4.65 -3.88 8.25
N ASN A 49 5.53 -2.95 7.87
CA ASN A 49 5.14 -1.62 7.39
C ASN A 49 4.27 -1.65 6.13
N CYS A 50 4.28 -2.75 5.38
CA CYS A 50 3.44 -2.98 4.20
C CYS A 50 2.16 -3.79 4.49
N SER A 51 1.86 -4.15 5.74
CA SER A 51 0.71 -4.99 6.08
C SER A 51 -0.62 -4.43 5.57
N GLY A 52 -0.80 -3.11 5.58
CA GLY A 52 -1.97 -2.45 4.99
C GLY A 52 -2.05 -2.62 3.47
N LYS A 53 -0.92 -2.56 2.75
CA LYS A 53 -0.85 -2.85 1.32
C LYS A 53 -1.26 -4.31 1.04
N HIS A 54 -0.76 -5.24 1.83
CA HIS A 54 -1.09 -6.66 1.72
C HIS A 54 -2.57 -6.94 2.02
N ALA A 55 -3.15 -6.30 3.02
CA ALA A 55 -4.60 -6.36 3.26
C ALA A 55 -5.41 -5.85 2.05
N GLY A 56 -4.89 -4.81 1.37
CA GLY A 56 -5.47 -4.32 0.12
C GLY A 56 -5.42 -5.35 -1.02
N PHE A 57 -4.30 -6.04 -1.21
CA PHE A 57 -4.18 -7.11 -2.21
C PHE A 57 -5.13 -8.27 -1.94
N LEU A 58 -5.24 -8.70 -0.69
CA LEU A 58 -6.18 -9.73 -0.26
C LEU A 58 -7.63 -9.31 -0.51
N THR A 59 -7.98 -8.08 -0.20
CA THR A 59 -9.32 -7.53 -0.47
C THR A 59 -9.60 -7.50 -1.97
N LEU A 60 -8.62 -7.09 -2.79
CA LEU A 60 -8.76 -7.10 -4.25
C LEU A 60 -8.94 -8.52 -4.78
N ALA A 61 -8.17 -9.49 -4.27
CA ALA A 61 -8.33 -10.89 -4.66
C ALA A 61 -9.76 -11.39 -4.41
N LEU A 62 -10.29 -11.17 -3.21
CA LEU A 62 -11.65 -11.57 -2.85
C LEU A 62 -12.70 -10.85 -3.72
N GLN A 63 -12.55 -9.53 -3.93
CA GLN A 63 -13.48 -8.73 -4.72
C GLN A 63 -13.57 -9.20 -6.17
N LEU A 64 -12.47 -9.68 -6.75
CA LEU A 64 -12.39 -10.14 -8.13
C LEU A 64 -12.53 -11.67 -8.28
N GLY A 65 -12.75 -12.39 -7.19
CA GLY A 65 -12.86 -13.85 -7.20
C GLY A 65 -11.54 -14.57 -7.51
N TYR A 66 -10.40 -13.95 -7.23
CA TYR A 66 -9.08 -14.55 -7.39
C TYR A 66 -8.68 -15.36 -6.15
N PRO A 67 -7.79 -16.34 -6.29
CA PRO A 67 -7.18 -16.99 -5.14
C PRO A 67 -6.53 -15.96 -4.21
N HIS A 68 -6.67 -16.12 -2.90
CA HIS A 68 -6.01 -15.24 -1.93
C HIS A 68 -4.68 -15.79 -1.42
N LYS A 69 -4.25 -16.95 -1.88
CA LYS A 69 -2.91 -17.52 -1.62
C LYS A 69 -1.97 -17.21 -2.78
N ASN A 70 -0.69 -17.07 -2.46
CA ASN A 70 0.38 -16.73 -3.42
C ASN A 70 0.15 -15.40 -4.16
N TYR A 71 -0.64 -14.49 -3.57
CA TYR A 71 -0.92 -13.18 -4.19
C TYR A 71 0.33 -12.30 -4.34
N ILE A 72 1.44 -12.68 -3.72
CA ILE A 72 2.74 -12.02 -3.84
C ILE A 72 3.51 -12.42 -5.10
N GLN A 73 3.10 -13.48 -5.81
CA GLN A 73 3.81 -13.97 -7.00
C GLN A 73 3.60 -13.02 -8.18
N PRO A 74 4.64 -12.76 -9.00
CA PRO A 74 4.55 -11.80 -10.11
C PRO A 74 3.48 -12.12 -11.15
N ASP A 75 3.17 -13.39 -11.36
CA ASP A 75 2.17 -13.92 -12.30
C ASP A 75 0.77 -14.04 -11.69
N HIS A 76 0.62 -13.75 -10.39
CA HIS A 76 -0.69 -13.78 -9.75
C HIS A 76 -1.62 -12.70 -10.29
N PRO A 77 -2.92 -12.99 -10.54
CA PRO A 77 -3.87 -12.03 -11.13
C PRO A 77 -3.93 -10.67 -10.41
N VAL A 78 -3.78 -10.64 -9.09
CA VAL A 78 -3.70 -9.39 -8.31
C VAL A 78 -2.51 -8.54 -8.75
N GLN A 79 -1.31 -9.14 -8.90
CA GLN A 79 -0.11 -8.41 -9.28
C GLN A 79 -0.15 -7.97 -10.74
N LEU A 80 -0.72 -8.80 -11.62
CA LEU A 80 -0.96 -8.42 -13.02
C LEU A 80 -1.92 -7.22 -13.10
N ARG A 81 -2.95 -7.17 -12.24
CA ARG A 81 -3.86 -6.02 -12.18
C ARG A 81 -3.13 -4.76 -11.66
N VAL A 82 -2.26 -4.89 -10.67
CA VAL A 82 -1.44 -3.77 -10.19
C VAL A 82 -0.52 -3.24 -11.29
N LYS A 83 0.13 -4.16 -12.03
CA LYS A 83 0.97 -3.81 -13.18
C LYS A 83 0.19 -3.02 -14.23
N GLU A 84 -0.98 -3.52 -14.64
CA GLU A 84 -1.87 -2.83 -15.61
C GLU A 84 -2.23 -1.42 -15.16
N VAL A 85 -2.55 -1.23 -13.87
CA VAL A 85 -2.87 0.08 -13.31
C VAL A 85 -1.65 1.00 -13.34
N LEU A 86 -0.45 0.51 -13.05
CA LEU A 86 0.79 1.27 -13.13
C LEU A 86 1.08 1.70 -14.57
N GLU A 87 0.97 0.80 -15.53
CA GLU A 87 1.18 1.09 -16.96
C GLU A 87 0.26 2.21 -17.44
N LYS A 88 -1.03 2.11 -17.15
CA LYS A 88 -2.02 3.14 -17.51
C LYS A 88 -1.79 4.48 -16.81
N SER A 89 -1.50 4.44 -15.52
CA SER A 89 -1.34 5.66 -14.73
C SER A 89 -0.07 6.42 -15.08
N CYS A 90 1.03 5.68 -15.27
CA CYS A 90 2.37 6.23 -15.49
C CYS A 90 2.73 6.38 -16.98
N ASP A 91 1.85 5.97 -17.90
CA ASP A 91 2.08 6.03 -19.34
C ASP A 91 3.37 5.28 -19.75
N VAL A 92 3.48 4.04 -19.32
CA VAL A 92 4.67 3.22 -19.49
C VAL A 92 4.30 1.78 -19.83
N GLU A 93 5.12 1.12 -20.64
CA GLU A 93 5.05 -0.31 -20.89
C GLU A 93 6.04 -1.05 -19.99
N LEU A 94 5.54 -1.93 -19.09
CA LEU A 94 6.34 -2.71 -18.15
C LEU A 94 6.53 -4.17 -18.58
N SER A 95 6.00 -4.56 -19.74
CA SER A 95 6.01 -5.94 -20.22
C SER A 95 7.42 -6.50 -20.48
N LYS A 96 8.39 -5.62 -20.76
CA LYS A 96 9.78 -5.98 -21.08
C LYS A 96 10.69 -6.11 -19.85
N ASN A 97 10.20 -5.72 -18.67
CA ASN A 97 11.00 -5.68 -17.47
C ASN A 97 10.54 -6.76 -16.50
N GLU A 98 11.44 -7.65 -16.10
CA GLU A 98 11.18 -8.50 -14.95
C GLU A 98 11.10 -7.62 -13.69
N PRO A 99 10.11 -7.85 -12.80
CA PRO A 99 10.02 -7.10 -11.57
C PRO A 99 11.13 -7.53 -10.60
N ALA A 100 11.66 -6.58 -9.85
CA ALA A 100 12.37 -6.87 -8.61
C ALA A 100 11.37 -7.29 -7.53
N ILE A 101 11.85 -7.94 -6.48
CA ILE A 101 11.04 -8.29 -5.31
C ILE A 101 11.33 -7.27 -4.20
N ASP A 102 10.29 -6.60 -3.72
CA ASP A 102 10.34 -5.68 -2.59
C ASP A 102 10.62 -6.42 -1.28
N GLY A 103 11.09 -5.72 -0.26
CA GLY A 103 11.35 -6.26 1.07
C GLY A 103 10.12 -6.88 1.76
N CYS A 104 8.92 -6.61 1.28
CA CYS A 104 7.68 -7.25 1.73
C CYS A 104 7.21 -8.38 0.81
N SER A 105 8.06 -8.89 -0.07
CA SER A 105 7.85 -10.04 -0.96
C SER A 105 6.96 -9.80 -2.17
N VAL A 106 6.50 -8.58 -2.45
CA VAL A 106 5.71 -8.30 -3.67
C VAL A 106 6.59 -7.81 -4.82
N PRO A 107 6.17 -8.03 -6.09
CA PRO A 107 6.87 -7.51 -7.24
C PRO A 107 6.82 -5.98 -7.28
N THR A 108 7.92 -5.38 -7.72
CA THR A 108 8.03 -3.94 -7.99
C THR A 108 8.71 -3.74 -9.34
N TRP A 109 8.17 -2.85 -10.17
CA TRP A 109 8.65 -2.63 -11.54
C TRP A 109 9.46 -1.35 -11.62
N ALA A 110 10.63 -1.45 -12.25
CA ALA A 110 11.43 -0.28 -12.58
C ALA A 110 10.81 0.48 -13.76
N MET A 111 10.73 1.78 -13.63
CA MET A 111 10.28 2.67 -14.70
C MET A 111 11.07 4.00 -14.65
N PRO A 112 11.14 4.76 -15.76
CA PRO A 112 11.76 6.08 -15.75
C PRO A 112 11.09 7.03 -14.74
N LEU A 113 11.88 7.88 -14.09
CA LEU A 113 11.37 8.85 -13.11
C LEU A 113 10.33 9.80 -13.71
N GLU A 114 10.47 10.13 -14.99
CA GLU A 114 9.50 10.92 -15.74
C GLU A 114 8.10 10.27 -15.74
N ASN A 115 8.01 8.96 -15.94
CA ASN A 115 6.75 8.22 -15.92
C ASN A 115 6.13 8.22 -14.52
N ILE A 116 6.93 8.11 -13.46
CA ILE A 116 6.44 8.27 -12.07
C ILE A 116 5.87 9.68 -11.88
N ALA A 117 6.56 10.71 -12.36
CA ALA A 117 6.10 12.09 -12.27
C ALA A 117 4.78 12.30 -13.04
N ILE A 118 4.65 11.71 -14.24
CA ILE A 118 3.39 11.71 -15.01
C ILE A 118 2.27 11.05 -14.21
N GLY A 119 2.51 9.88 -13.63
CA GLY A 119 1.52 9.17 -12.80
C GLY A 119 1.07 10.03 -11.61
N MET A 120 1.99 10.66 -10.90
CA MET A 120 1.68 11.55 -9.78
C MET A 120 0.92 12.81 -10.21
N ALA A 121 1.29 13.40 -11.37
CA ALA A 121 0.57 14.55 -11.93
C ALA A 121 -0.87 14.17 -12.33
N ARG A 122 -1.06 13.03 -13.00
CA ARG A 122 -2.39 12.51 -13.34
C ARG A 122 -3.22 12.23 -12.09
N TRP A 123 -2.63 11.62 -11.08
CA TRP A 123 -3.29 11.40 -9.80
C TRP A 123 -3.76 12.69 -9.14
N GLY A 124 -2.88 13.69 -9.05
CA GLY A 124 -3.18 14.98 -8.40
C GLY A 124 -4.21 15.81 -9.17
N THR A 125 -4.11 15.87 -10.49
CA THR A 125 -5.00 16.67 -11.36
C THR A 125 -6.24 15.92 -11.82
N ARG A 126 -6.27 14.58 -11.66
CA ARG A 126 -7.31 13.69 -12.21
C ARG A 126 -7.49 13.83 -13.72
N SER A 127 -6.43 14.22 -14.42
CA SER A 127 -6.41 14.38 -15.87
C SER A 127 -5.90 13.13 -16.58
N LYS A 128 -6.39 12.84 -17.77
CA LYS A 128 -5.97 11.71 -18.61
C LYS A 128 -6.09 10.32 -17.92
N LEU A 129 -7.02 10.20 -16.98
CA LEU A 129 -7.41 8.97 -16.31
C LEU A 129 -8.88 8.70 -16.62
N ASP A 130 -9.27 7.44 -16.65
CA ASP A 130 -10.69 7.11 -16.79
C ASP A 130 -11.50 7.54 -15.54
N PRO A 131 -12.85 7.68 -15.67
CA PRO A 131 -13.68 8.19 -14.58
C PRO A 131 -13.62 7.37 -13.29
N GLU A 132 -13.48 6.05 -13.39
CA GLU A 132 -13.39 5.17 -12.22
C GLU A 132 -12.08 5.40 -11.46
N PHE A 133 -10.99 5.57 -12.20
CA PHE A 133 -9.69 5.88 -11.63
C PHE A 133 -9.67 7.26 -10.97
N CYS A 134 -10.31 8.25 -11.61
CA CYS A 134 -10.47 9.58 -11.01
C CYS A 134 -11.21 9.52 -9.67
N LYS A 135 -12.32 8.77 -9.61
CA LYS A 135 -13.08 8.56 -8.38
C LYS A 135 -12.27 7.84 -7.31
N ALA A 136 -11.54 6.79 -7.68
CA ALA A 136 -10.68 6.06 -6.76
C ALA A 136 -9.55 6.96 -6.20
N SER A 137 -8.88 7.74 -7.05
CA SER A 137 -7.82 8.66 -6.64
C SER A 137 -8.34 9.74 -5.68
N GLU A 138 -9.56 10.22 -5.89
CA GLU A 138 -10.20 11.19 -5.00
C GLU A 138 -10.46 10.59 -3.61
N ILE A 139 -11.05 9.40 -3.55
CA ILE A 139 -11.35 8.71 -2.29
C ILE A 139 -10.07 8.45 -1.50
N ILE A 140 -9.04 7.91 -2.16
CA ILE A 140 -7.76 7.59 -1.51
C ILE A 140 -7.06 8.87 -1.04
N SER A 141 -7.01 9.91 -1.87
CA SER A 141 -6.40 11.19 -1.51
C SER A 141 -7.09 11.81 -0.28
N LYS A 142 -8.42 11.80 -0.25
CA LYS A 142 -9.19 12.26 0.92
C LYS A 142 -8.87 11.44 2.16
N ALA A 143 -8.82 10.11 2.05
CA ALA A 143 -8.47 9.23 3.16
C ALA A 143 -7.06 9.50 3.71
N MET A 144 -6.07 9.70 2.83
CA MET A 144 -4.69 10.05 3.24
C MET A 144 -4.62 11.38 4.01
N VAL A 145 -5.36 12.38 3.56
CA VAL A 145 -5.43 13.71 4.22
C VAL A 145 -6.16 13.65 5.55
N LEU A 146 -7.23 12.87 5.65
CA LEU A 146 -7.99 12.69 6.88
C LEU A 146 -7.26 11.85 7.92
N HIS A 147 -6.40 10.93 7.47
CA HIS A 147 -5.69 9.98 8.33
C HIS A 147 -4.17 9.98 8.09
N PRO A 148 -3.48 11.15 8.18
CA PRO A 148 -2.07 11.27 7.84
C PRO A 148 -1.17 10.37 8.68
N HIS A 149 -1.56 10.09 9.94
CA HIS A 149 -0.85 9.16 10.81
C HIS A 149 -0.83 7.72 10.24
N LEU A 150 -1.92 7.28 9.60
CA LEU A 150 -1.96 5.96 8.97
C LEU A 150 -1.11 5.89 7.69
N VAL A 151 -0.80 7.01 7.08
CA VAL A 151 0.07 7.08 5.89
C VAL A 151 1.53 6.80 6.22
N ALA A 152 2.05 7.36 7.32
CA ALA A 152 3.49 7.28 7.61
C ALA A 152 3.86 7.03 9.08
N GLY A 153 2.95 7.22 10.02
CA GLY A 153 3.21 7.05 11.46
C GLY A 153 3.55 8.35 12.18
N GLN A 154 3.76 8.23 13.48
CA GLN A 154 4.02 9.35 14.37
C GLN A 154 5.37 10.04 14.05
N GLY A 155 5.37 11.37 14.04
CA GLY A 155 6.57 12.19 13.87
C GLY A 155 7.20 12.16 12.46
N ARG A 156 6.67 11.38 11.52
CA ARG A 156 7.22 11.22 10.18
C ARG A 156 6.95 12.44 9.30
N CYS A 157 7.84 12.68 8.34
CA CYS A 157 7.74 13.80 7.41
C CYS A 157 6.39 13.85 6.69
N CYS A 158 5.97 12.75 6.08
CA CYS A 158 4.70 12.68 5.35
C CYS A 158 3.50 13.02 6.26
N THR A 159 3.48 12.52 7.50
CA THR A 159 2.42 12.83 8.47
C THR A 159 2.37 14.34 8.75
N ARG A 160 3.53 14.96 8.95
CA ARG A 160 3.63 16.42 9.21
C ARG A 160 3.18 17.25 8.01
N VAL A 161 3.62 16.87 6.80
CA VAL A 161 3.26 17.58 5.56
C VAL A 161 1.76 17.47 5.30
N LEU A 162 1.19 16.27 5.34
CA LEU A 162 -0.25 16.05 5.12
C LEU A 162 -1.10 16.83 6.13
N SER A 163 -0.71 16.82 7.42
CA SER A 163 -1.41 17.55 8.48
C SER A 163 -1.33 19.07 8.32
N HIS A 164 -0.17 19.58 7.88
CA HIS A 164 0.04 21.02 7.70
C HIS A 164 -0.71 21.57 6.48
N PHE A 165 -0.58 20.92 5.33
CA PHE A 165 -1.12 21.40 4.07
C PHE A 165 -2.59 21.03 3.81
N LYS A 166 -3.22 20.22 4.64
CA LYS A 166 -4.66 19.92 4.66
C LYS A 166 -5.26 19.64 3.27
N GLY A 167 -4.61 18.80 2.49
CA GLY A 167 -5.07 18.41 1.16
C GLY A 167 -4.57 19.24 -0.02
N LYS A 168 -3.78 20.30 0.21
CA LYS A 168 -3.12 21.03 -0.89
C LYS A 168 -1.90 20.28 -1.44
N VAL A 169 -1.33 19.37 -0.66
CA VAL A 169 -0.18 18.54 -0.99
C VAL A 169 -0.45 17.12 -0.58
N LEU A 170 -0.18 16.17 -1.46
CA LEU A 170 -0.10 14.74 -1.16
C LEU A 170 1.36 14.32 -1.15
N VAL A 171 1.72 13.51 -0.17
CA VAL A 171 3.06 12.96 -0.01
C VAL A 171 3.02 11.59 0.64
N LYS A 172 3.90 10.72 0.17
CA LYS A 172 4.09 9.38 0.72
C LYS A 172 5.55 8.97 0.56
#